data_78f92fd20223f3ca836563f9d23cabb4
#
_entry.id   78f92fd20223f3ca836563f9d23cabb4
#
_cell.length_a   1.000
_cell.length_b   1.000
_cell.length_c   1.000
_cell.angle_alpha   90.00
_cell.angle_beta   90.00
_cell.angle_gamma   90.00
#
_symmetry.space_group_name_H-M   'P 1'
#
loop_
_entity.id
_entity.type
_entity.pdbx_description
1 polymer ?
#
loop_
_entity_poly.entity_id
_entity_poly.type
_entity_poly.pdbx_seq_one_letter_code
_entity_poly.pdbx_strand_id
1 'polypeptide(L)'
;MQLHQLKHGIFVTQSKYIKEILKTFGLEDSIPISTPMAIGHKLSKNDESVEVNQTIYRSMIGKLQYVVHGRPDIALKIRIVARFSANPKENHLMAVKRIMRYLKGTDDFGL
;
A
#
# COMPACT_ATOMS: atom_id res chain seq x y z
N MET A 1 -3.47 -15.48 28.38
CA MET A 1 -3.02 -14.60 27.29
C MET A 1 -3.54 -13.20 27.51
N GLN A 2 -2.67 -12.25 27.51
CA GLN A 2 -3.05 -10.87 27.73
C GLN A 2 -3.26 -10.16 26.40
N LEU A 3 -4.28 -9.30 26.38
CA LEU A 3 -4.62 -8.56 25.18
C LEU A 3 -3.48 -7.67 24.69
N HIS A 4 -2.78 -7.03 25.62
CA HIS A 4 -1.71 -6.13 25.20
C HIS A 4 -0.53 -6.90 24.59
N GLN A 5 -0.28 -8.12 25.04
CA GLN A 5 0.74 -8.97 24.45
C GLN A 5 0.35 -9.36 23.04
N LEU A 6 -0.93 -9.63 22.81
CA LEU A 6 -1.45 -9.94 21.50
C LEU A 6 -1.33 -8.74 20.55
N LYS A 7 -1.65 -7.54 21.04
CA LYS A 7 -1.48 -6.32 20.24
C LYS A 7 -0.04 -6.11 19.83
N HIS A 8 0.88 -6.31 20.75
CA HIS A 8 2.31 -6.18 20.45
C HIS A 8 2.72 -7.15 19.35
N GLY A 9 2.27 -8.38 19.42
CA GLY A 9 2.56 -9.38 18.40
C GLY A 9 2.01 -8.98 17.04
N ILE A 10 0.82 -8.38 16.99
CA ILE A 10 0.23 -7.91 15.74
C ILE A 10 1.07 -6.80 15.11
N PHE A 11 1.52 -5.83 15.90
CA PHE A 11 2.35 -4.74 15.38
C PHE A 11 3.66 -5.26 14.80
N VAL A 12 4.33 -6.16 15.49
CA VAL A 12 5.59 -6.74 15.00
C VAL A 12 5.35 -7.49 13.69
N THR A 13 4.25 -8.23 13.59
CA THR A 13 3.92 -8.98 12.39
C THR A 13 3.63 -8.05 11.22
N GLN A 14 2.91 -6.95 11.45
CA GLN A 14 2.61 -5.99 10.39
C GLN A 14 3.87 -5.31 9.88
N SER A 15 4.76 -4.90 10.77
CA SER A 15 6.02 -4.28 10.38
C SER A 15 6.84 -5.20 9.48
N LYS A 16 6.95 -6.47 9.88
CA LYS A 16 7.67 -7.46 9.09
C LYS A 16 7.00 -7.67 7.72
N TYR A 17 5.69 -7.71 7.70
CA TYR A 17 4.94 -7.93 6.48
C TYR A 17 5.10 -6.76 5.51
N ILE A 18 5.10 -5.53 6.02
CA ILE A 18 5.35 -4.34 5.20
C ILE A 18 6.72 -4.42 4.54
N LYS A 19 7.74 -4.82 5.29
CA LYS A 19 9.09 -4.97 4.75
C LYS A 19 9.13 -6.03 3.65
N GLU A 20 8.41 -7.13 3.84
CA GLU A 20 8.34 -8.18 2.83
C GLU A 20 7.63 -7.70 1.56
N ILE A 21 6.56 -6.93 1.70
CA ILE A 21 5.86 -6.35 0.55
C ILE A 21 6.80 -5.44 -0.24
N LEU A 22 7.50 -4.56 0.45
CA LEU A 22 8.44 -3.65 -0.20
C LEU A 22 9.50 -4.41 -0.97
N LYS A 23 10.05 -5.45 -0.38
CA LYS A 23 11.06 -6.28 -1.01
C LYS A 23 10.48 -7.00 -2.25
N THR A 24 9.29 -7.57 -2.10
CA THR A 24 8.64 -8.32 -3.19
C THR A 24 8.46 -7.46 -4.44
N PHE A 25 8.13 -6.19 -4.26
CA PHE A 25 7.83 -5.30 -5.38
C PHE A 25 8.97 -4.33 -5.70
N GLY A 26 10.16 -4.60 -5.16
CA GLY A 26 11.36 -3.83 -5.51
C GLY A 26 11.42 -2.44 -4.94
N LEU A 27 10.72 -2.18 -3.84
CA LEU A 27 10.65 -0.86 -3.22
C LEU A 27 11.43 -0.75 -1.92
N GLU A 28 12.22 -1.77 -1.58
CA GLU A 28 12.93 -1.79 -0.30
C GLU A 28 13.93 -0.63 -0.15
N ASP A 29 14.48 -0.17 -1.26
CA ASP A 29 15.44 0.94 -1.27
C ASP A 29 14.80 2.26 -1.67
N SER A 30 13.48 2.30 -1.81
CA SER A 30 12.79 3.52 -2.21
C SER A 30 12.77 4.54 -1.07
N ILE A 31 12.65 5.80 -1.45
CA ILE A 31 12.56 6.89 -0.48
C ILE A 31 11.14 6.93 0.10
N PRO A 32 10.99 6.93 1.43
CA PRO A 32 9.66 7.09 2.04
C PRO A 32 9.00 8.41 1.64
N ILE A 33 7.68 8.38 1.60
CA ILE A 33 6.87 9.55 1.24
C ILE A 33 5.99 9.90 2.45
N SER A 34 5.79 11.19 2.69
CA SER A 34 5.03 11.66 3.85
C SER A 34 3.52 11.61 3.68
N THR A 35 3.03 11.44 2.44
CA THR A 35 1.59 11.36 2.18
C THR A 35 1.28 10.16 1.32
N PRO A 36 0.18 9.43 1.62
CA PRO A 36 -0.13 8.22 0.85
C PRO A 36 -0.68 8.51 -0.54
N MET A 37 -1.15 9.74 -0.77
CA MET A 37 -1.67 10.15 -2.07
C MET A 37 -1.42 11.64 -2.26
N ALA A 38 -1.04 12.03 -3.46
CA ALA A 38 -0.77 13.43 -3.76
C ALA A 38 -2.04 14.26 -3.64
N ILE A 39 -1.91 15.47 -3.10
CA ILE A 39 -3.02 16.40 -2.99
C ILE A 39 -3.45 16.81 -4.40
N GLY A 40 -4.76 16.77 -4.66
CA GLY A 40 -5.31 17.15 -5.96
C GLY A 40 -5.11 16.12 -7.05
N HIS A 41 -4.45 15.02 -6.75
CA HIS A 41 -4.27 13.96 -7.73
C HIS A 41 -5.57 13.21 -7.96
N LYS A 42 -5.97 13.07 -9.20
CA LYS A 42 -7.18 12.34 -9.56
C LYS A 42 -6.83 11.16 -10.45
N LEU A 43 -7.35 10.01 -10.10
CA LEU A 43 -7.19 8.81 -10.89
C LEU A 43 -8.45 8.58 -11.70
N SER A 44 -8.30 8.09 -12.93
CA SER A 44 -9.41 7.87 -13.84
C SER A 44 -9.31 6.50 -14.48
N LYS A 45 -10.46 5.89 -14.74
CA LYS A 45 -10.53 4.65 -15.49
C LYS A 45 -10.12 4.85 -16.95
N ASN A 46 -10.26 6.07 -17.45
CA ASN A 46 -9.91 6.41 -18.83
C ASN A 46 -8.46 6.90 -18.96
N ASP A 47 -7.63 6.53 -18.03
CA ASP A 47 -6.21 6.88 -18.06
C ASP A 47 -5.57 6.33 -19.33
N GLU A 48 -4.80 7.18 -20.02
CA GLU A 48 -4.16 6.83 -21.29
C GLU A 48 -2.72 6.32 -21.12
N SER A 49 -2.24 6.24 -19.90
CA SER A 49 -0.91 5.68 -19.68
C SER A 49 -0.87 4.19 -20.00
N VAL A 50 0.32 3.62 -20.01
CA VAL A 50 0.53 2.24 -20.44
C VAL A 50 -0.18 1.26 -19.50
N GLU A 51 -0.75 0.21 -20.09
CA GLU A 51 -1.35 -0.86 -19.31
C GLU A 51 -0.28 -1.63 -18.55
N VAL A 52 -0.61 -2.05 -17.33
CA VAL A 52 0.30 -2.83 -16.50
C VAL A 52 -0.30 -4.20 -16.21
N ASN A 53 0.53 -5.11 -15.72
CA ASN A 53 0.12 -6.47 -15.44
C ASN A 53 -0.97 -6.48 -14.36
N GLN A 54 -2.14 -6.99 -14.73
CA GLN A 54 -3.31 -7.04 -13.85
C GLN A 54 -3.06 -7.93 -12.63
N THR A 55 -2.39 -9.05 -12.83
CA THR A 55 -2.13 -10.00 -11.75
C THR A 55 -1.23 -9.37 -10.69
N ILE A 56 -0.19 -8.67 -11.13
CA ILE A 56 0.72 -8.00 -10.22
C ILE A 56 -0.02 -6.89 -9.47
N TYR A 57 -0.79 -6.09 -10.18
CA TYR A 57 -1.56 -5.01 -9.57
C TYR A 57 -2.50 -5.52 -8.48
N ARG A 58 -3.27 -6.57 -8.79
CA ARG A 58 -4.19 -7.18 -7.84
C ARG A 58 -3.47 -7.78 -6.64
N SER A 59 -2.30 -8.36 -6.87
CA SER A 59 -1.47 -8.90 -5.78
C SER A 59 -1.05 -7.79 -4.82
N MET A 60 -0.62 -6.65 -5.35
CA MET A 60 -0.24 -5.51 -4.53
C MET A 60 -1.41 -5.01 -3.69
N ILE A 61 -2.58 -4.87 -4.32
CA ILE A 61 -3.79 -4.42 -3.61
C ILE A 61 -4.14 -5.37 -2.48
N GLY A 62 -4.16 -6.68 -2.77
CA GLY A 62 -4.51 -7.68 -1.76
C GLY A 62 -3.57 -7.67 -0.57
N LYS A 63 -2.27 -7.55 -0.83
CA LYS A 63 -1.29 -7.49 0.25
C LYS A 63 -1.41 -6.22 1.08
N LEU A 64 -1.69 -5.10 0.42
CA LEU A 64 -1.92 -3.84 1.14
C LEU A 64 -3.17 -3.92 2.01
N GLN A 65 -4.24 -4.50 1.51
CA GLN A 65 -5.47 -4.66 2.30
C GLN A 65 -5.24 -5.46 3.57
N TYR A 66 -4.33 -6.41 3.51
CA TYR A 66 -4.01 -7.23 4.67
C TYR A 66 -3.33 -6.43 5.78
N VAL A 67 -2.42 -5.50 5.43
CA VAL A 67 -1.59 -4.81 6.43
C VAL A 67 -2.22 -3.56 7.02
N VAL A 68 -3.35 -3.10 6.50
CA VAL A 68 -3.91 -1.80 6.91
C VAL A 68 -5.05 -1.92 7.92
N HIS A 69 -5.17 -3.04 8.58
CA HIS A 69 -6.16 -3.20 9.65
C HIS A 69 -5.99 -2.11 10.70
N GLY A 70 -7.07 -1.43 11.03
CA GLY A 70 -7.04 -0.38 12.03
C GLY A 70 -6.48 0.95 11.55
N ARG A 71 -6.25 1.11 10.24
CA ARG A 71 -5.75 2.35 9.67
C ARG A 71 -6.72 2.84 8.59
N PRO A 72 -7.84 3.45 8.99
CA PRO A 72 -8.91 3.78 8.05
C PRO A 72 -8.53 4.80 6.98
N ASP A 73 -7.59 5.70 7.27
CA ASP A 73 -7.11 6.67 6.29
C ASP A 73 -6.43 5.98 5.11
N ILE A 74 -5.60 4.99 5.40
CA ILE A 74 -4.90 4.24 4.36
C ILE A 74 -5.86 3.29 3.66
N ALA A 75 -6.77 2.66 4.41
CA ALA A 75 -7.75 1.75 3.84
C ALA A 75 -8.60 2.45 2.77
N LEU A 76 -8.95 3.72 3.00
CA LEU A 76 -9.69 4.50 2.00
C LEU A 76 -8.88 4.68 0.72
N LYS A 77 -7.60 5.02 0.85
CA LYS A 77 -6.72 5.18 -0.31
C LYS A 77 -6.58 3.89 -1.11
N ILE A 78 -6.47 2.76 -0.40
CA ILE A 78 -6.39 1.46 -1.06
C ILE A 78 -7.68 1.13 -1.81
N ARG A 79 -8.83 1.45 -1.24
CA ARG A 79 -10.09 1.25 -1.94
C ARG A 79 -10.17 2.07 -3.22
N ILE A 80 -9.62 3.27 -3.22
CA ILE A 80 -9.59 4.11 -4.41
C ILE A 80 -8.79 3.43 -5.52
N VAL A 81 -7.57 2.98 -5.22
CA VAL A 81 -6.72 2.34 -6.24
C VAL A 81 -7.23 0.95 -6.62
N ALA A 82 -7.91 0.26 -5.72
CA ALA A 82 -8.48 -1.05 -6.02
C ALA A 82 -9.56 -1.00 -7.11
N ARG A 83 -10.19 0.15 -7.29
CA ARG A 83 -11.22 0.33 -8.31
C ARG A 83 -10.69 0.17 -9.73
N PHE A 84 -9.40 0.22 -9.93
CA PHE A 84 -8.77 0.12 -11.24
C PHE A 84 -8.19 -1.27 -11.52
N SER A 85 -8.52 -2.26 -10.69
CA SER A 85 -7.95 -3.60 -10.79
C SER A 85 -8.32 -4.35 -12.07
N ALA A 86 -9.42 -3.99 -12.71
CA ALA A 86 -9.84 -4.66 -13.94
C ALA A 86 -8.97 -4.30 -15.14
N ASN A 87 -8.47 -3.07 -15.17
CA ASN A 87 -7.62 -2.61 -16.27
C ASN A 87 -6.65 -1.54 -15.75
N PRO A 88 -5.67 -1.95 -14.93
CA PRO A 88 -4.78 -0.98 -14.32
C PRO A 88 -3.81 -0.38 -15.33
N LYS A 89 -3.53 0.89 -15.15
CA LYS A 89 -2.58 1.64 -15.95
C LYS A 89 -1.38 2.03 -15.11
N GLU A 90 -0.35 2.52 -15.76
CA GLU A 90 0.88 2.92 -15.09
C GLU A 90 0.63 3.98 -14.01
N ASN A 91 -0.24 4.95 -14.27
CA ASN A 91 -0.54 5.97 -13.26
C ASN A 91 -1.23 5.38 -12.04
N HIS A 92 -2.07 4.36 -12.24
CA HIS A 92 -2.66 3.64 -11.12
C HIS A 92 -1.61 2.89 -10.33
N LEU A 93 -0.68 2.25 -11.02
CA LEU A 93 0.41 1.53 -10.36
C LEU A 93 1.30 2.46 -9.56
N MET A 94 1.59 3.65 -10.11
CA MET A 94 2.38 4.64 -9.38
C MET A 94 1.69 5.07 -8.09
N ALA A 95 0.36 5.19 -8.11
CA ALA A 95 -0.40 5.52 -6.90
C ALA A 95 -0.30 4.41 -5.86
N VAL A 96 -0.35 3.15 -6.28
CA VAL A 96 -0.19 2.01 -5.38
C VAL A 96 1.21 2.00 -4.77
N LYS A 97 2.23 2.22 -5.58
CA LYS A 97 3.62 2.28 -5.10
C LYS A 97 3.81 3.43 -4.12
N ARG A 98 3.13 4.55 -4.34
CA ARG A 98 3.18 5.67 -3.41
C ARG A 98 2.63 5.29 -2.05
N ILE A 99 1.52 4.55 -2.00
CA ILE A 99 0.98 4.05 -0.74
C ILE A 99 2.00 3.16 -0.03
N MET A 100 2.67 2.29 -0.77
CA MET A 100 3.70 1.42 -0.21
C MET A 100 4.87 2.22 0.38
N ARG A 101 5.31 3.25 -0.33
CA ARG A 101 6.39 4.11 0.15
C ARG A 101 5.98 4.91 1.38
N TYR A 102 4.72 5.28 1.46
CA TYR A 102 4.18 5.92 2.65
C TYR A 102 4.23 4.96 3.83
N LEU A 103 3.82 3.71 3.63
CA LEU A 103 3.88 2.69 4.68
C LEU A 103 5.31 2.44 5.14
N LYS A 104 6.27 2.51 4.22
CA LYS A 104 7.68 2.38 4.58
C LYS A 104 8.09 3.46 5.59
N GLY A 105 7.64 4.69 5.37
CA GLY A 105 7.96 5.80 6.26
C GLY A 105 7.28 5.70 7.62
N THR A 106 6.16 4.98 7.72
CA THR A 106 5.42 4.82 8.98
C THR A 106 5.71 3.48 9.64
N ASP A 107 6.56 2.65 9.06
CA ASP A 107 6.84 1.32 9.56
C ASP A 107 7.43 1.33 10.98
N ASP A 108 8.18 2.37 11.30
CA ASP A 108 8.79 2.54 12.62
C ASP A 108 7.86 3.21 13.62
N PHE A 109 6.67 3.57 13.19
CA PHE A 109 5.70 4.27 14.03
C PHE A 109 5.14 3.30 15.06
N GLY A 110 5.22 3.68 16.31
CA GLY A 110 4.67 2.85 17.36
C GLY A 110 5.62 1.79 17.91
N LEU A 111 6.84 1.83 17.48
CA LEU A 111 7.86 0.95 18.04
C LEU A 111 8.46 1.50 19.32
#